data_595730d1276305f2dd82277df2c6a94c
#
_entry.id   595730d1276305f2dd82277df2c6a94c
#
_cell.length_a   1.000
_cell.length_b   1.000
_cell.length_c   1.000
_cell.angle_alpha   90.00
_cell.angle_beta   90.00
_cell.angle_gamma   90.00
#
_symmetry.space_group_name_H-M   'P 1'
#
loop_
_entity.id
_entity.type
_entity.pdbx_description
1 polymer ?
#
loop_
_entity_poly.entity_id
_entity_poly.type
_entity_poly.pdbx_seq_one_letter_code
_entity_poly.pdbx_strand_id
1 'polypeptide(L)'
;MTPRRLLAFLLFGLTALAAALAPAAWHRRAALESQIRARILSEAARRGLVAQVGGVHVGLRPPLLLTGVRVARPGKWTVAVDTAALTLRPRGQGLLSGARLELGRVKVSGPGGLRVDAVPTVWDVATGDSGAQMWELREPATGLSLTRRPEGAVFEAQATGAPLGSLITLRRDGVPLLDAGVVDGRLRLGSAPGSRTFDADVQAYGMRMATLDGASGENEAPLAPPADLRLRLEGSWRGEEGRLDLPRWRLATDGLSLSGSLALTDVPRDPRLVLAFEADRVDLARLLALSASEAPSAVAASVTPSGGRSEESLGSAALSVRVTGTLSDAASFHVDQRLDFSPPRRIPPAIERLRRDFVHQVSLPGGELRAIEVSPASPDFVPLREVPPLLVRTLLLGEDAGFFGHRGIDLAEVPSAILTDWSRGNAARGASTITQQLAKNLFLSRDKRLGRKLQEVALALLLESALGKERILEIYLNVIEWGPGTYGLRPAARWYFGKDPAELTPGQMALLVALIPGPVKYQRSLATGTPSPGFRPLVDRLLAKLRSVDAISEEEYQTALADDLRVAVPGGAGE
;
A
#
# COMPACT_ATOMS: atom_id res chain seq x y z
N MET A 1 -6.72 -14.25 19.73
CA MET A 1 -6.31 -13.31 20.81
C MET A 1 -5.30 -12.36 20.21
N THR A 2 -5.57 -11.08 20.25
CA THR A 2 -4.66 -10.05 19.71
C THR A 2 -3.45 -9.87 20.64
N PRO A 3 -2.31 -9.34 20.16
CA PRO A 3 -1.15 -8.99 20.99
C PRO A 3 -1.50 -8.19 22.26
N ARG A 4 -2.60 -7.46 22.22
CA ARG A 4 -3.15 -6.63 23.30
C ARG A 4 -3.64 -7.44 24.51
N ARG A 5 -4.24 -8.60 24.30
CA ARG A 5 -4.62 -9.48 25.40
C ARG A 5 -3.43 -10.12 26.09
N LEU A 6 -2.30 -10.18 25.38
CA LEU A 6 -1.05 -10.71 25.88
C LEU A 6 -0.37 -9.74 26.85
N LEU A 7 -0.29 -8.44 26.51
CA LEU A 7 0.29 -7.44 27.41
C LEU A 7 -0.52 -7.30 28.70
N ALA A 8 -1.86 -7.26 28.59
CA ALA A 8 -2.75 -7.27 29.74
C ALA A 8 -2.60 -8.55 30.59
N PHE A 9 -2.35 -9.68 29.94
CA PHE A 9 -2.14 -10.96 30.59
C PHE A 9 -0.83 -11.01 31.38
N LEU A 10 0.29 -10.59 30.78
CA LEU A 10 1.58 -10.51 31.47
C LEU A 10 1.51 -9.57 32.69
N LEU A 11 0.83 -8.44 32.55
CA LEU A 11 0.67 -7.47 33.64
C LEU A 11 -0.22 -7.96 34.76
N PHE A 12 -1.40 -8.47 34.45
CA PHE A 12 -2.34 -8.97 35.47
C PHE A 12 -1.82 -10.23 36.18
N GLY A 13 -1.21 -11.15 35.45
CA GLY A 13 -0.58 -12.33 36.04
C GLY A 13 0.57 -11.98 36.98
N LEU A 14 1.40 -10.99 36.60
CA LEU A 14 2.55 -10.54 37.40
C LEU A 14 2.14 -9.73 38.63
N THR A 15 1.16 -8.82 38.51
CA THR A 15 0.72 -8.00 39.64
C THR A 15 -0.03 -8.81 40.72
N ALA A 16 -0.92 -9.71 40.29
CA ALA A 16 -1.63 -10.58 41.23
C ALA A 16 -0.69 -11.56 41.97
N LEU A 17 0.34 -12.05 41.30
CA LEU A 17 1.32 -12.97 41.85
C LEU A 17 2.27 -12.27 42.85
N ALA A 18 2.73 -11.07 42.52
CA ALA A 18 3.64 -10.30 43.34
C ALA A 18 2.98 -9.83 44.68
N ALA A 19 1.69 -9.50 44.64
CA ALA A 19 0.93 -9.12 45.83
C ALA A 19 0.72 -10.27 46.85
N ALA A 20 0.60 -11.50 46.35
CA ALA A 20 0.36 -12.69 47.19
C ALA A 20 1.63 -13.24 47.86
N LEU A 21 2.83 -12.87 47.40
CA LEU A 21 4.07 -13.55 47.75
C LEU A 21 5.08 -12.75 48.56
N ALA A 22 4.80 -11.51 48.89
CA ALA A 22 5.75 -10.59 49.52
C ALA A 22 6.38 -11.00 50.88
N PRO A 23 5.70 -11.66 51.83
CA PRO A 23 6.29 -11.94 53.18
C PRO A 23 7.11 -13.24 53.28
N ALA A 24 6.83 -14.27 52.45
CA ALA A 24 7.41 -15.61 52.64
C ALA A 24 8.59 -15.92 51.65
N ALA A 25 8.94 -14.98 50.81
CA ALA A 25 9.72 -15.21 49.59
C ALA A 25 11.23 -15.41 49.81
N TRP A 26 11.76 -14.95 50.94
CA TRP A 26 13.22 -14.84 51.06
C TRP A 26 13.98 -16.17 51.15
N HIS A 27 13.44 -17.17 51.84
CA HIS A 27 14.12 -18.46 52.03
C HIS A 27 13.90 -19.46 50.86
N ARG A 28 13.06 -19.13 49.90
CA ARG A 28 12.69 -20.01 48.79
C ARG A 28 12.76 -19.36 47.43
N ARG A 29 13.72 -18.46 47.23
CA ARG A 29 13.88 -17.70 45.99
C ARG A 29 13.81 -18.56 44.72
N ALA A 30 14.61 -19.65 44.63
CA ALA A 30 14.62 -20.51 43.46
C ALA A 30 13.28 -21.24 43.22
N ALA A 31 12.58 -21.61 44.28
CA ALA A 31 11.25 -22.20 44.19
C ALA A 31 10.22 -21.17 43.68
N LEU A 32 10.31 -19.93 44.15
CA LEU A 32 9.44 -18.83 43.69
C LEU A 32 9.66 -18.48 42.22
N GLU A 33 10.91 -18.35 41.80
CA GLU A 33 11.27 -18.10 40.40
C GLU A 33 10.75 -19.23 39.49
N SER A 34 10.85 -20.48 39.92
CA SER A 34 10.28 -21.64 39.23
C SER A 34 8.75 -21.61 39.18
N GLN A 35 8.08 -21.29 40.30
CA GLN A 35 6.62 -21.15 40.35
C GLN A 35 6.09 -20.06 39.43
N ILE A 36 6.74 -18.89 39.41
CA ILE A 36 6.39 -17.78 38.52
C ILE A 36 6.52 -18.22 37.06
N ARG A 37 7.64 -18.85 36.72
CA ARG A 37 7.85 -19.38 35.37
C ARG A 37 6.76 -20.38 35.00
N ALA A 38 6.49 -21.38 35.85
CA ALA A 38 5.48 -22.39 35.61
C ALA A 38 4.08 -21.78 35.42
N ARG A 39 3.74 -20.76 36.22
CA ARG A 39 2.46 -20.05 36.13
C ARG A 39 2.32 -19.30 34.80
N ILE A 40 3.36 -18.60 34.35
CA ILE A 40 3.37 -17.92 33.05
C ILE A 40 3.15 -18.93 31.91
N LEU A 41 3.89 -20.04 31.92
CA LEU A 41 3.79 -21.08 30.88
C LEU A 41 2.42 -21.76 30.88
N SER A 42 1.89 -22.13 32.07
CA SER A 42 0.58 -22.79 32.19
C SER A 42 -0.57 -21.87 31.75
N GLU A 43 -0.48 -20.59 32.05
CA GLU A 43 -1.50 -19.63 31.63
C GLU A 43 -1.44 -19.32 30.14
N ALA A 44 -0.25 -19.28 29.55
CA ALA A 44 -0.09 -19.19 28.11
C ALA A 44 -0.70 -20.39 27.42
N ALA A 45 -0.40 -21.61 27.88
CA ALA A 45 -0.92 -22.86 27.33
C ALA A 45 -2.46 -22.95 27.42
N ARG A 46 -3.05 -22.55 28.55
CA ARG A 46 -4.52 -22.48 28.70
C ARG A 46 -5.19 -21.57 27.66
N ARG A 47 -4.45 -20.64 27.09
CA ARG A 47 -4.93 -19.67 26.07
C ARG A 47 -4.53 -20.07 24.65
N GLY A 48 -3.97 -21.27 24.45
CA GLY A 48 -3.51 -21.73 23.14
C GLY A 48 -2.28 -20.96 22.62
N LEU A 49 -1.42 -20.48 23.54
CA LEU A 49 -0.19 -19.78 23.24
C LEU A 49 1.01 -20.64 23.64
N VAL A 50 2.09 -20.52 22.87
CA VAL A 50 3.39 -21.08 23.21
C VAL A 50 4.23 -19.97 23.84
N ALA A 51 4.68 -20.18 25.08
CA ALA A 51 5.53 -19.22 25.79
C ALA A 51 6.89 -19.83 26.12
N GLN A 52 7.91 -19.00 26.14
CA GLN A 52 9.26 -19.29 26.62
C GLN A 52 9.70 -18.13 27.53
N VAL A 53 10.37 -18.46 28.63
CA VAL A 53 10.94 -17.49 29.55
C VAL A 53 12.38 -17.90 29.83
N GLY A 54 13.34 -17.11 29.41
CA GLY A 54 14.78 -17.38 29.58
C GLY A 54 15.18 -17.37 31.05
N GLY A 55 14.85 -16.30 31.76
CA GLY A 55 15.13 -16.12 33.18
C GLY A 55 13.97 -15.47 33.94
N VAL A 56 13.83 -15.85 35.22
CA VAL A 56 12.98 -15.16 36.21
C VAL A 56 13.87 -14.86 37.38
N HIS A 57 13.98 -13.60 37.77
CA HIS A 57 14.85 -13.15 38.87
C HIS A 57 14.03 -12.35 39.87
N VAL A 58 14.02 -12.84 41.11
CA VAL A 58 13.37 -12.18 42.22
C VAL A 58 14.46 -11.65 43.15
N GLY A 59 14.59 -10.31 43.27
CA GLY A 59 15.60 -9.65 44.11
C GLY A 59 15.12 -9.38 45.52
N LEU A 60 16.07 -8.99 46.44
CA LEU A 60 15.77 -8.46 47.78
C LEU A 60 15.00 -7.15 47.77
N ARG A 61 15.21 -6.37 46.73
CA ARG A 61 14.48 -5.15 46.42
C ARG A 61 13.84 -5.30 45.04
N PRO A 62 12.60 -4.81 44.83
CA PRO A 62 12.03 -4.80 43.50
C PRO A 62 13.07 -4.21 42.51
N PRO A 63 13.09 -4.67 41.25
CA PRO A 63 12.01 -5.29 40.49
C PRO A 63 12.02 -6.82 40.42
N LEU A 64 10.84 -7.41 40.12
CA LEU A 64 10.77 -8.72 39.52
C LEU A 64 11.25 -8.60 38.07
N LEU A 65 12.32 -9.28 37.70
CA LEU A 65 12.90 -9.21 36.37
C LEU A 65 12.66 -10.52 35.60
N LEU A 66 12.07 -10.41 34.44
CA LEU A 66 11.98 -11.48 33.45
C LEU A 66 12.92 -11.18 32.29
N THR A 67 13.63 -12.21 31.80
CA THR A 67 14.54 -12.08 30.66
C THR A 67 14.19 -13.08 29.57
N GLY A 68 14.38 -12.68 28.31
CA GLY A 68 14.17 -13.56 27.17
C GLY A 68 12.75 -14.12 27.08
N VAL A 69 11.74 -13.28 27.30
CA VAL A 69 10.33 -13.68 27.20
C VAL A 69 9.91 -13.73 25.75
N ARG A 70 9.46 -14.90 25.31
CA ARG A 70 8.90 -15.09 23.98
C ARG A 70 7.51 -15.72 24.09
N VAL A 71 6.53 -15.16 23.40
CA VAL A 71 5.18 -15.70 23.35
C VAL A 71 4.71 -15.71 21.89
N ALA A 72 4.22 -16.85 21.44
CA ALA A 72 3.81 -17.04 20.07
C ALA A 72 2.40 -17.66 19.98
N ARG A 73 1.68 -17.30 18.95
CA ARG A 73 0.55 -18.07 18.44
C ARG A 73 1.00 -18.74 17.15
N PRO A 74 1.16 -20.05 17.13
CA PRO A 74 1.69 -20.76 15.96
C PRO A 74 0.96 -20.39 14.67
N GLY A 75 1.72 -20.11 13.61
CA GLY A 75 1.19 -19.71 12.29
C GLY A 75 0.59 -18.31 12.21
N LYS A 76 0.63 -17.50 13.29
CA LYS A 76 0.02 -16.14 13.29
C LYS A 76 0.99 -15.05 13.68
N TRP A 77 1.59 -15.10 14.87
CA TRP A 77 2.48 -14.03 15.35
C TRP A 77 3.39 -14.53 16.49
N THR A 78 4.50 -13.82 16.69
CA THR A 78 5.42 -14.01 17.80
C THR A 78 5.73 -12.65 18.41
N VAL A 79 5.73 -12.57 19.75
CA VAL A 79 6.20 -11.43 20.53
C VAL A 79 7.41 -11.86 21.33
N ALA A 80 8.51 -11.15 21.21
CA ALA A 80 9.72 -11.35 22.01
C ALA A 80 10.03 -10.07 22.79
N VAL A 81 10.35 -10.22 24.07
CA VAL A 81 10.73 -9.14 24.97
C VAL A 81 12.06 -9.51 25.59
N ASP A 82 13.08 -8.67 25.41
CA ASP A 82 14.42 -8.95 25.93
C ASP A 82 14.42 -8.98 27.45
N THR A 83 13.80 -7.95 28.07
CA THR A 83 13.66 -7.81 29.52
C THR A 83 12.31 -7.21 29.88
N ALA A 84 11.75 -7.65 31.00
CA ALA A 84 10.58 -7.01 31.63
C ALA A 84 10.79 -6.94 33.14
N ALA A 85 10.89 -5.72 33.66
CA ALA A 85 11.07 -5.48 35.08
C ALA A 85 9.80 -4.87 35.70
N LEU A 86 9.30 -5.45 36.77
CA LEU A 86 8.12 -5.00 37.49
C LEU A 86 8.49 -4.54 38.89
N THR A 87 8.26 -3.29 39.18
CA THR A 87 8.41 -2.69 40.52
C THR A 87 7.04 -2.36 41.10
N LEU A 88 6.70 -2.94 42.22
CA LEU A 88 5.44 -2.65 42.92
C LEU A 88 5.58 -1.39 43.78
N ARG A 89 4.56 -0.54 43.80
CA ARG A 89 4.48 0.66 44.62
C ARG A 89 3.51 0.38 45.78
N PRO A 90 4.00 0.23 47.03
CA PRO A 90 3.14 0.01 48.18
C PRO A 90 2.35 1.29 48.52
N ARG A 91 1.09 1.14 48.85
CA ARG A 91 0.24 2.11 49.54
C ARG A 91 0.25 1.75 51.01
N GLY A 92 0.28 2.71 51.93
CA GLY A 92 0.26 2.43 53.36
C GLY A 92 -0.78 1.34 53.72
N GLN A 93 -0.52 0.55 54.76
CA GLN A 93 -1.35 -0.59 55.24
C GLN A 93 -1.38 -1.83 54.34
N GLY A 94 -0.33 -2.11 53.56
CA GLY A 94 -0.23 -3.36 52.81
C GLY A 94 -0.99 -3.40 51.46
N LEU A 95 -1.64 -2.32 51.09
CA LEU A 95 -2.29 -2.17 49.77
C LEU A 95 -1.29 -1.69 48.72
N LEU A 96 -1.46 -2.12 47.48
CA LEU A 96 -0.69 -1.65 46.33
C LEU A 96 -1.36 -0.41 45.74
N SER A 97 -0.61 0.69 45.56
CA SER A 97 -1.09 1.88 44.85
C SER A 97 -0.84 1.83 43.35
N GLY A 98 -0.05 0.87 42.87
CA GLY A 98 0.31 0.71 41.48
C GLY A 98 1.61 -0.07 41.29
N ALA A 99 2.09 -0.08 40.08
CA ALA A 99 3.37 -0.70 39.72
C ALA A 99 4.06 0.12 38.65
N ARG A 100 5.37 -0.07 38.52
CA ARG A 100 6.15 0.39 37.37
C ARG A 100 6.60 -0.82 36.60
N LEU A 101 6.31 -0.84 35.28
CA LEU A 101 6.74 -1.86 34.35
C LEU A 101 7.76 -1.23 33.40
N GLU A 102 8.97 -1.77 33.41
CA GLU A 102 10.02 -1.39 32.48
C GLU A 102 10.16 -2.52 31.46
N LEU A 103 9.88 -2.24 30.21
CA LEU A 103 10.06 -3.17 29.10
C LEU A 103 11.36 -2.81 28.36
N GLY A 104 12.20 -3.81 28.16
CA GLY A 104 13.32 -3.72 27.24
C GLY A 104 12.83 -3.71 25.79
N ARG A 105 13.71 -4.06 24.86
CA ARG A 105 13.32 -4.10 23.46
C ARG A 105 12.23 -5.14 23.20
N VAL A 106 11.17 -4.72 22.54
CA VAL A 106 10.04 -5.60 22.16
C VAL A 106 10.05 -5.81 20.65
N LYS A 107 10.02 -7.07 20.22
CA LYS A 107 9.94 -7.45 18.80
C LYS A 107 8.66 -8.24 18.56
N VAL A 108 7.86 -7.82 17.58
CA VAL A 108 6.67 -8.53 17.13
C VAL A 108 6.88 -8.95 15.68
N SER A 109 6.69 -10.24 15.41
CA SER A 109 6.74 -10.78 14.05
C SER A 109 5.38 -11.34 13.68
N GLY A 110 4.88 -11.00 12.50
CA GLY A 110 3.61 -11.43 11.95
C GLY A 110 3.75 -12.17 10.61
N PRO A 111 2.64 -12.63 10.04
CA PRO A 111 2.62 -13.21 8.70
C PRO A 111 3.01 -12.16 7.64
N GLY A 112 3.48 -12.61 6.47
CA GLY A 112 3.84 -11.73 5.37
C GLY A 112 5.07 -10.87 5.64
N GLY A 113 6.05 -11.34 6.43
CA GLY A 113 7.31 -10.63 6.69
C GLY A 113 7.17 -9.39 7.58
N LEU A 114 5.99 -9.14 8.13
CA LEU A 114 5.73 -7.98 8.99
C LEU A 114 6.49 -8.09 10.31
N ARG A 115 7.27 -7.05 10.65
CA ARG A 115 7.99 -6.91 11.92
C ARG A 115 7.73 -5.55 12.53
N VAL A 116 7.58 -5.53 13.84
CA VAL A 116 7.48 -4.32 14.66
C VAL A 116 8.57 -4.41 15.71
N ASP A 117 9.48 -3.48 15.71
CA ASP A 117 10.52 -3.33 16.73
C ASP A 117 10.17 -2.10 17.57
N ALA A 118 9.98 -2.27 18.89
CA ALA A 118 9.76 -1.19 19.83
C ALA A 118 10.98 -1.00 20.72
N VAL A 119 11.34 0.25 20.95
CA VAL A 119 12.42 0.61 21.88
C VAL A 119 12.02 0.34 23.32
N PRO A 120 12.98 0.31 24.27
CA PRO A 120 12.67 0.21 25.69
C PRO A 120 11.72 1.31 26.16
N THR A 121 10.71 0.93 26.93
CA THR A 121 9.67 1.83 27.45
C THR A 121 9.43 1.59 28.93
N VAL A 122 8.98 2.64 29.62
CA VAL A 122 8.64 2.60 31.05
C VAL A 122 7.16 2.96 31.20
N TRP A 123 6.40 2.08 31.84
CA TRP A 123 4.97 2.25 32.04
C TRP A 123 4.63 2.34 33.51
N ASP A 124 3.90 3.35 33.90
CA ASP A 124 3.28 3.42 35.23
C ASP A 124 1.91 2.71 35.16
N VAL A 125 1.70 1.79 36.08
CA VAL A 125 0.49 0.98 36.22
C VAL A 125 -0.29 1.46 37.40
N ALA A 126 -1.50 1.94 37.21
CA ALA A 126 -2.44 2.29 38.29
C ALA A 126 -3.61 1.29 38.29
N THR A 127 -4.08 0.96 39.48
CA THR A 127 -5.29 0.15 39.68
C THR A 127 -6.37 1.02 40.34
N GLY A 128 -7.62 0.93 39.87
CA GLY A 128 -8.74 1.67 40.44
C GLY A 128 -9.12 1.18 41.83
N ASP A 129 -9.71 2.05 42.65
CA ASP A 129 -10.12 1.77 44.03
C ASP A 129 -11.22 0.69 44.17
N SER A 130 -11.92 0.36 43.09
CA SER A 130 -12.99 -0.66 43.08
C SER A 130 -12.51 -2.10 42.94
N GLY A 131 -11.25 -2.34 43.21
CA GLY A 131 -10.66 -3.69 43.46
C GLY A 131 -10.66 -4.69 42.33
N ALA A 132 -11.48 -4.59 41.30
CA ALA A 132 -11.68 -5.79 40.52
C ALA A 132 -11.18 -5.77 39.08
N GLN A 133 -11.04 -4.69 38.36
CA GLN A 133 -10.70 -4.85 36.94
C GLN A 133 -10.31 -3.59 36.15
N MET A 134 -10.24 -2.41 36.77
CA MET A 134 -9.73 -1.22 36.10
C MET A 134 -8.21 -1.12 36.29
N TRP A 135 -7.49 -0.99 35.18
CA TRP A 135 -6.07 -0.65 35.22
C TRP A 135 -5.75 0.36 34.13
N GLU A 136 -4.84 1.23 34.43
CA GLU A 136 -4.28 2.21 33.52
C GLU A 136 -2.77 2.01 33.44
N LEU A 137 -2.26 1.98 32.22
CA LEU A 137 -0.85 1.99 31.91
C LEU A 137 -0.56 3.32 31.24
N ARG A 138 0.37 4.07 31.79
CA ARG A 138 0.82 5.34 31.23
C ARG A 138 2.31 5.29 30.98
N GLU A 139 2.72 5.68 29.79
CA GLU A 139 4.11 5.89 29.42
C GLU A 139 4.40 7.38 29.49
N PRO A 140 5.14 7.85 30.54
CA PRO A 140 5.27 9.29 30.84
C PRO A 140 6.06 10.08 29.81
N ALA A 141 7.03 9.44 29.13
CA ALA A 141 7.91 10.11 28.17
C ALA A 141 7.22 10.43 26.84
N THR A 142 6.19 9.66 26.47
CA THR A 142 5.56 9.73 25.14
C THR A 142 4.09 10.09 25.20
N GLY A 143 3.51 10.24 26.40
CA GLY A 143 2.08 10.55 26.54
C GLY A 143 1.14 9.40 26.10
N LEU A 144 1.67 8.19 25.91
CA LEU A 144 0.85 7.02 25.62
C LEU A 144 0.16 6.52 26.89
N SER A 145 -1.14 6.24 26.79
CA SER A 145 -1.89 5.58 27.85
C SER A 145 -2.73 4.44 27.33
N LEU A 146 -2.85 3.38 28.14
CA LEU A 146 -3.72 2.24 27.89
C LEU A 146 -4.60 2.05 29.12
N THR A 147 -5.91 2.13 28.94
CA THR A 147 -6.89 1.97 30.02
C THR A 147 -7.78 0.77 29.74
N ARG A 148 -8.05 -0.02 30.75
CA ARG A 148 -9.10 -1.04 30.72
C ARG A 148 -10.19 -0.67 31.70
N ARG A 149 -11.45 -0.64 31.24
CA ARG A 149 -12.64 -0.48 32.06
C ARG A 149 -13.40 -1.79 32.15
N PRO A 150 -13.94 -2.16 33.35
CA PRO A 150 -14.68 -3.41 33.53
C PRO A 150 -16.01 -3.43 32.78
N GLU A 151 -16.67 -2.29 32.69
CA GLU A 151 -17.95 -2.15 32.00
C GLU A 151 -17.80 -2.34 30.49
N GLY A 152 -18.35 -3.44 29.98
CA GLY A 152 -18.28 -3.79 28.54
C GLY A 152 -16.90 -4.23 28.05
N ALA A 153 -15.96 -4.59 28.95
CA ALA A 153 -14.59 -4.97 28.61
C ALA A 153 -13.93 -3.99 27.61
N VAL A 154 -14.07 -2.69 27.86
CA VAL A 154 -13.54 -1.63 26.99
C VAL A 154 -12.06 -1.45 27.24
N PHE A 155 -11.28 -1.51 26.16
CA PHE A 155 -9.89 -1.07 26.10
C PHE A 155 -9.81 0.27 25.39
N GLU A 156 -9.15 1.23 25.99
CA GLU A 156 -8.89 2.53 25.40
C GLU A 156 -7.39 2.77 25.35
N ALA A 157 -6.87 3.08 24.17
CA ALA A 157 -5.53 3.57 23.96
C ALA A 157 -5.61 5.04 23.56
N GLN A 158 -4.83 5.90 24.22
CA GLN A 158 -4.73 7.31 23.91
C GLN A 158 -3.26 7.68 23.71
N ALA A 159 -3.00 8.50 22.71
CA ALA A 159 -1.72 9.12 22.43
C ALA A 159 -1.88 10.64 22.47
N THR A 160 -0.93 11.34 23.06
CA THR A 160 -0.90 12.81 23.07
C THR A 160 0.53 13.24 22.77
N GLY A 161 0.76 13.74 21.56
CA GLY A 161 2.08 14.13 21.10
C GLY A 161 3.09 12.96 21.05
N ALA A 162 2.62 11.72 20.86
CA ALA A 162 3.48 10.53 20.93
C ALA A 162 4.40 10.42 19.71
N PRO A 163 5.73 10.49 19.86
CA PRO A 163 6.67 10.37 18.75
C PRO A 163 6.82 8.90 18.33
N LEU A 164 5.90 8.39 17.51
CA LEU A 164 5.86 6.97 17.15
C LEU A 164 7.14 6.48 16.48
N GLY A 165 7.77 7.27 15.64
CA GLY A 165 9.01 6.87 14.95
C GLY A 165 10.18 6.59 15.89
N SER A 166 10.24 7.28 17.04
CA SER A 166 11.24 7.01 18.06
C SER A 166 10.88 5.81 18.95
N LEU A 167 9.63 5.35 18.93
CA LEU A 167 9.11 4.27 19.76
C LEU A 167 9.00 2.94 19.01
N ILE A 168 8.55 3.00 17.77
CA ILE A 168 8.16 1.82 16.98
C ILE A 168 8.72 1.95 15.58
N THR A 169 9.44 0.93 15.12
CA THR A 169 9.80 0.77 13.71
C THR A 169 8.96 -0.35 13.12
N LEU A 170 8.16 -0.03 12.11
CA LEU A 170 7.37 -0.99 11.37
C LEU A 170 8.12 -1.37 10.08
N ARG A 171 8.40 -2.65 9.89
CA ARG A 171 9.12 -3.17 8.71
C ARG A 171 8.36 -4.29 8.04
N ARG A 172 8.53 -4.42 6.73
CA ARG A 172 8.11 -5.59 5.95
C ARG A 172 9.30 -6.06 5.13
N ASP A 173 9.68 -7.33 5.28
CA ASP A 173 10.84 -7.94 4.60
C ASP A 173 12.15 -7.14 4.79
N GLY A 174 12.33 -6.54 5.97
CA GLY A 174 13.49 -5.72 6.30
C GLY A 174 13.38 -4.23 5.92
N VAL A 175 12.44 -3.86 5.07
CA VAL A 175 12.23 -2.47 4.63
C VAL A 175 11.34 -1.72 5.64
N PRO A 176 11.74 -0.52 6.14
CA PRO A 176 10.90 0.28 6.98
C PRO A 176 9.67 0.75 6.20
N LEU A 177 8.46 0.48 6.72
CA LEU A 177 7.20 0.91 6.10
C LEU A 177 6.76 2.29 6.59
N LEU A 178 7.18 2.66 7.79
CA LEU A 178 6.78 3.88 8.46
C LEU A 178 7.98 4.43 9.19
N ASP A 179 8.33 5.67 8.91
CA ASP A 179 9.32 6.42 9.67
C ASP A 179 8.69 7.71 10.19
N ALA A 180 9.00 7.99 11.42
CA ALA A 180 8.75 9.21 12.17
C ALA A 180 7.34 9.81 12.04
N GLY A 181 6.99 10.54 12.98
CA GLY A 181 5.76 11.29 13.11
C GLY A 181 5.36 11.37 14.55
N VAL A 182 4.59 12.39 14.84
CA VAL A 182 3.93 12.56 16.14
C VAL A 182 2.48 12.14 15.98
N VAL A 183 1.96 11.38 16.92
CA VAL A 183 0.58 10.90 16.86
C VAL A 183 -0.21 11.40 18.07
N ASP A 184 -1.35 12.00 17.75
CA ASP A 184 -2.44 12.27 18.67
C ASP A 184 -3.62 11.36 18.36
N GLY A 185 -4.33 10.92 19.38
CA GLY A 185 -5.57 10.21 19.10
C GLY A 185 -5.99 9.20 20.13
N ARG A 186 -7.08 8.56 19.79
CA ARG A 186 -7.74 7.60 20.66
C ARG A 186 -8.20 6.39 19.87
N LEU A 187 -7.99 5.22 20.44
CA LEU A 187 -8.53 3.95 19.96
C LEU A 187 -9.29 3.27 21.07
N ARG A 188 -10.56 2.98 20.85
CA ARG A 188 -11.43 2.23 21.76
C ARG A 188 -11.78 0.87 21.18
N LEU A 189 -11.74 -0.13 22.02
CA LEU A 189 -12.13 -1.50 21.69
C LEU A 189 -13.11 -1.98 22.74
N GLY A 190 -14.38 -2.15 22.33
CA GLY A 190 -15.43 -2.73 23.13
C GLY A 190 -15.59 -4.22 22.86
N SER A 191 -16.11 -4.95 23.84
CA SER A 191 -16.49 -6.35 23.70
C SER A 191 -17.84 -6.57 24.37
N ALA A 192 -18.82 -6.95 23.58
CA ALA A 192 -20.13 -7.42 24.00
C ALA A 192 -20.29 -8.90 23.62
N PRO A 193 -21.23 -9.66 24.19
CA PRO A 193 -21.52 -11.02 23.77
C PRO A 193 -21.74 -11.11 22.26
N GLY A 194 -20.94 -11.97 21.58
CA GLY A 194 -21.01 -12.16 20.13
C GLY A 194 -20.47 -11.01 19.27
N SER A 195 -20.16 -9.83 19.83
CA SER A 195 -19.74 -8.66 19.06
C SER A 195 -18.53 -7.97 19.70
N ARG A 196 -17.65 -7.43 18.85
CA ARG A 196 -16.55 -6.54 19.23
C ARG A 196 -16.70 -5.24 18.47
N THR A 197 -16.66 -4.13 19.17
CA THR A 197 -16.71 -2.80 18.57
C THR A 197 -15.33 -2.17 18.60
N PHE A 198 -15.05 -1.31 17.65
CA PHE A 198 -13.85 -0.50 17.63
C PHE A 198 -14.16 0.89 17.10
N ASP A 199 -13.54 1.87 17.72
CA ASP A 199 -13.62 3.27 17.36
C ASP A 199 -12.21 3.84 17.41
N ALA A 200 -11.80 4.54 16.36
CA ALA A 200 -10.51 5.21 16.30
C ALA A 200 -10.68 6.63 15.74
N ASP A 201 -10.03 7.58 16.41
CA ASP A 201 -9.81 8.94 15.92
C ASP A 201 -8.33 9.25 16.17
N VAL A 202 -7.55 9.20 15.10
CA VAL A 202 -6.09 9.28 15.13
C VAL A 202 -5.62 10.33 14.15
N GLN A 203 -4.77 11.23 14.61
CA GLN A 203 -4.09 12.21 13.81
C GLN A 203 -2.58 12.00 13.93
N ALA A 204 -1.93 11.89 12.80
CA ALA A 204 -0.49 11.71 12.71
C ALA A 204 0.12 12.87 11.93
N TYR A 205 1.16 13.46 12.48
CA TYR A 205 1.83 14.63 11.92
C TYR A 205 3.24 14.26 11.46
N GLY A 206 3.65 14.78 10.33
CA GLY A 206 4.99 14.59 9.81
C GLY A 206 5.33 13.13 9.50
N MET A 207 4.35 12.32 9.15
CA MET A 207 4.56 10.91 8.81
C MET A 207 5.28 10.75 7.49
N ARG A 208 6.31 9.91 7.48
CA ARG A 208 7.01 9.47 6.27
C ARG A 208 6.69 8.02 6.01
N MET A 209 6.13 7.73 4.85
CA MET A 209 5.83 6.36 4.43
C MET A 209 6.88 5.89 3.43
N ALA A 210 7.39 4.69 3.64
CA ALA A 210 8.24 4.04 2.65
C ALA A 210 7.41 3.56 1.46
N THR A 211 8.03 3.52 0.29
CA THR A 211 7.38 2.97 -0.91
C THR A 211 7.22 1.46 -0.78
N LEU A 212 6.04 0.93 -1.09
CA LEU A 212 5.70 -0.50 -0.99
C LEU A 212 6.41 -1.39 -2.03
N ASP A 213 7.12 -0.80 -2.96
CA ASP A 213 7.84 -1.54 -3.98
C ASP A 213 9.22 -1.93 -3.47
N GLY A 214 9.36 -3.18 -3.10
CA GLY A 214 10.64 -3.82 -2.81
C GLY A 214 11.59 -3.72 -4.01
N ALA A 215 12.37 -2.66 -4.05
CA ALA A 215 13.54 -2.60 -4.90
C ALA A 215 14.59 -3.55 -4.28
N SER A 216 14.84 -4.64 -4.98
CA SER A 216 16.05 -5.42 -4.82
C SER A 216 17.25 -4.53 -5.16
N GLY A 217 17.98 -4.05 -4.16
CA GLY A 217 19.22 -3.31 -4.38
C GLY A 217 19.51 -2.28 -3.29
N GLU A 218 20.68 -2.33 -2.79
CA GLU A 218 21.40 -1.71 -1.68
C GLU A 218 21.33 -0.17 -1.49
N ASN A 219 20.23 0.49 -1.82
CA ASN A 219 20.04 1.90 -1.46
C ASN A 219 18.71 2.04 -0.71
N GLU A 220 18.76 2.67 0.44
CA GLU A 220 17.59 3.10 1.22
C GLU A 220 16.61 3.82 0.31
N ALA A 221 15.41 3.24 0.15
CA ALA A 221 14.38 3.88 -0.63
C ALA A 221 14.07 5.25 0.00
N PRO A 222 14.12 6.35 -0.76
CA PRO A 222 13.87 7.66 -0.22
C PRO A 222 12.45 7.72 0.35
N LEU A 223 12.33 8.15 1.60
CA LEU A 223 11.05 8.31 2.26
C LEU A 223 10.24 9.41 1.56
N ALA A 224 8.93 9.22 1.44
CA ALA A 224 8.03 10.26 0.97
C ALA A 224 8.15 11.53 1.83
N PRO A 225 7.85 12.73 1.30
CA PRO A 225 7.80 13.94 2.10
C PRO A 225 6.85 13.74 3.28
N PRO A 226 7.11 14.38 4.42
CA PRO A 226 6.25 14.26 5.58
C PRO A 226 4.83 14.73 5.23
N ALA A 227 3.84 13.97 5.63
CA ALA A 227 2.44 14.28 5.42
C ALA A 227 1.67 14.13 6.74
N ASP A 228 0.68 14.98 6.92
CA ASP A 228 -0.26 14.86 8.01
C ASP A 228 -1.40 13.93 7.58
N LEU A 229 -1.76 13.01 8.45
CA LEU A 229 -2.78 12.01 8.21
C LEU A 229 -3.80 12.02 9.35
N ARG A 230 -5.08 12.09 9.02
CA ARG A 230 -6.16 11.93 9.98
C ARG A 230 -7.00 10.71 9.60
N LEU A 231 -7.12 9.78 10.52
CA LEU A 231 -7.95 8.58 10.37
C LEU A 231 -9.03 8.58 11.45
N ARG A 232 -10.29 8.53 11.00
CA ARG A 232 -11.42 8.25 11.86
C ARG A 232 -12.13 7.01 11.33
N LEU A 233 -12.39 6.07 12.19
CA LEU A 233 -13.16 4.88 11.82
C LEU A 233 -13.98 4.37 13.01
N GLU A 234 -15.13 3.81 12.68
CA GLU A 234 -16.05 3.20 13.61
C GLU A 234 -16.51 1.85 13.04
N GLY A 235 -16.54 0.81 13.84
CA GLY A 235 -16.95 -0.48 13.31
C GLY A 235 -17.21 -1.56 14.34
N SER A 236 -17.62 -2.72 13.83
CA SER A 236 -17.88 -3.90 14.64
C SER A 236 -17.46 -5.18 13.92
N TRP A 237 -17.08 -6.17 14.70
CA TRP A 237 -16.81 -7.54 14.28
C TRP A 237 -17.71 -8.51 15.02
N ARG A 238 -18.50 -9.31 14.31
CA ARG A 238 -19.33 -10.38 14.83
C ARG A 238 -18.74 -11.72 14.39
N GLY A 239 -18.04 -12.37 15.32
CA GLY A 239 -17.27 -13.58 15.01
C GLY A 239 -18.11 -14.76 14.59
N GLU A 240 -19.28 -14.96 15.21
CA GLU A 240 -20.20 -16.05 14.91
C GLU A 240 -20.84 -15.91 13.52
N GLU A 241 -21.15 -14.70 13.14
CA GLU A 241 -21.71 -14.36 11.81
C GLU A 241 -20.61 -14.21 10.75
N GLY A 242 -19.32 -14.19 11.15
CA GLY A 242 -18.22 -13.87 10.23
C GLY A 242 -18.36 -12.51 9.56
N ARG A 243 -18.86 -11.50 10.30
CA ARG A 243 -19.24 -10.20 9.76
C ARG A 243 -18.38 -9.07 10.33
N LEU A 244 -17.78 -8.29 9.43
CA LEU A 244 -17.11 -7.02 9.71
C LEU A 244 -17.93 -5.88 9.13
N ASP A 245 -18.32 -4.92 9.94
CA ASP A 245 -19.00 -3.70 9.52
C ASP A 245 -18.14 -2.48 9.92
N LEU A 246 -17.84 -1.63 8.95
CA LEU A 246 -17.29 -0.28 9.10
C LEU A 246 -18.31 0.70 8.49
N PRO A 247 -19.37 1.06 9.21
CA PRO A 247 -20.42 1.90 8.65
C PRO A 247 -19.92 3.30 8.28
N ARG A 248 -18.88 3.77 8.95
CA ARG A 248 -18.25 5.07 8.68
C ARG A 248 -16.75 4.99 8.90
N TRP A 249 -16.00 5.44 7.91
CA TRP A 249 -14.59 5.75 8.04
C TRP A 249 -14.26 7.03 7.28
N ARG A 250 -13.27 7.76 7.74
CA ARG A 250 -12.71 8.92 7.06
C ARG A 250 -11.20 8.88 7.15
N LEU A 251 -10.55 9.13 6.03
CA LEU A 251 -9.12 9.30 5.89
C LEU A 251 -8.87 10.65 5.24
N ALA A 252 -8.12 11.51 5.90
CA ALA A 252 -7.79 12.82 5.35
C ALA A 252 -6.30 13.12 5.46
N THR A 253 -5.78 13.84 4.50
CA THR A 253 -4.44 14.41 4.44
C THR A 253 -4.53 15.81 3.85
N ASP A 254 -3.42 16.56 3.78
CA ASP A 254 -3.38 17.98 3.40
C ASP A 254 -3.95 18.33 2.01
N GLY A 255 -4.43 17.42 1.26
CA GLY A 255 -5.01 17.69 -0.06
C GLY A 255 -6.12 16.76 -0.45
N LEU A 256 -6.36 15.71 0.32
CA LEU A 256 -7.32 14.66 -0.02
C LEU A 256 -8.11 14.23 1.21
N SER A 257 -9.43 14.17 1.09
CA SER A 257 -10.32 13.58 2.08
C SER A 257 -11.15 12.47 1.43
N LEU A 258 -11.06 11.29 2.02
CA LEU A 258 -11.83 10.11 1.64
C LEU A 258 -12.75 9.72 2.78
N SER A 259 -13.98 9.38 2.49
CA SER A 259 -14.91 8.85 3.48
C SER A 259 -15.74 7.73 2.89
N GLY A 260 -16.24 6.82 3.73
CA GLY A 260 -17.00 5.71 3.19
C GLY A 260 -17.49 4.71 4.22
N SER A 261 -17.90 3.55 3.70
CA SER A 261 -18.30 2.38 4.47
C SER A 261 -17.72 1.11 3.88
N LEU A 262 -17.56 0.09 4.72
CA LEU A 262 -17.11 -1.25 4.33
C LEU A 262 -17.92 -2.28 5.10
N ALA A 263 -18.44 -3.28 4.40
CA ALA A 263 -18.98 -4.48 5.00
C ALA A 263 -18.35 -5.72 4.37
N LEU A 264 -17.92 -6.64 5.21
CA LEU A 264 -17.53 -8.00 4.82
C LEU A 264 -18.44 -8.97 5.55
N THR A 265 -19.05 -9.89 4.81
CA THR A 265 -19.90 -10.94 5.38
C THR A 265 -19.34 -12.31 5.00
N ASP A 266 -19.64 -13.31 5.81
CA ASP A 266 -19.19 -14.71 5.63
C ASP A 266 -17.66 -14.87 5.54
N VAL A 267 -16.91 -14.04 6.29
CA VAL A 267 -15.45 -13.96 6.24
C VAL A 267 -14.72 -15.29 6.40
N PRO A 268 -15.20 -16.29 7.21
CA PRO A 268 -14.50 -17.56 7.36
C PRO A 268 -14.60 -18.48 6.14
N ARG A 269 -15.61 -18.30 5.27
CA ARG A 269 -15.90 -19.22 4.17
C ARG A 269 -15.67 -18.57 2.82
N ASP A 270 -16.56 -17.67 2.43
CA ASP A 270 -16.58 -17.02 1.14
C ASP A 270 -16.92 -15.53 1.31
N PRO A 271 -15.91 -14.69 1.64
CA PRO A 271 -16.13 -13.31 2.01
C PRO A 271 -16.78 -12.49 0.88
N ARG A 272 -17.93 -11.89 1.19
CA ARG A 272 -18.61 -10.94 0.32
C ARG A 272 -18.27 -9.53 0.75
N LEU A 273 -17.79 -8.73 -0.18
CA LEU A 273 -17.40 -7.34 0.00
C LEU A 273 -18.50 -6.40 -0.46
N VAL A 274 -18.81 -5.41 0.36
CA VAL A 274 -19.49 -4.18 -0.04
C VAL A 274 -18.65 -3.02 0.46
N LEU A 275 -18.00 -2.30 -0.44
CA LEU A 275 -17.21 -1.10 -0.17
C LEU A 275 -17.88 0.08 -0.88
N ALA A 276 -18.10 1.16 -0.17
CA ALA A 276 -18.45 2.44 -0.78
C ALA A 276 -17.54 3.52 -0.23
N PHE A 277 -17.02 4.38 -1.10
CA PHE A 277 -16.25 5.53 -0.66
C PHE A 277 -16.43 6.72 -1.59
N GLU A 278 -16.19 7.90 -1.03
CA GLU A 278 -16.23 9.17 -1.71
C GLU A 278 -14.93 9.93 -1.43
N ALA A 279 -14.38 10.52 -2.47
CA ALA A 279 -13.36 11.55 -2.36
C ALA A 279 -14.05 12.90 -2.43
N ASP A 280 -13.88 13.72 -1.39
CA ASP A 280 -14.37 15.09 -1.39
C ASP A 280 -13.76 15.85 -2.57
N ARG A 281 -14.45 16.92 -3.03
CA ARG A 281 -13.94 17.73 -4.13
C ARG A 281 -12.56 18.30 -3.80
N VAL A 282 -11.58 17.94 -4.62
CA VAL A 282 -10.18 18.32 -4.45
C VAL A 282 -9.73 19.15 -5.65
N ASP A 283 -8.95 20.19 -5.38
CA ASP A 283 -8.27 20.98 -6.41
C ASP A 283 -7.09 20.17 -6.99
N LEU A 284 -6.99 20.08 -8.32
CA LEU A 284 -5.93 19.31 -8.96
C LEU A 284 -4.53 19.88 -8.68
N ALA A 285 -4.41 21.20 -8.46
CA ALA A 285 -3.14 21.82 -8.07
C ALA A 285 -2.62 21.26 -6.74
N ARG A 286 -3.52 20.98 -5.78
CA ARG A 286 -3.15 20.36 -4.50
C ARG A 286 -2.67 18.93 -4.68
N LEU A 287 -3.31 18.15 -5.55
CA LEU A 287 -2.87 16.78 -5.84
C LEU A 287 -1.47 16.78 -6.50
N LEU A 288 -1.20 17.74 -7.37
CA LEU A 288 0.11 17.90 -8.01
C LEU A 288 1.20 18.31 -7.01
N ALA A 289 0.84 19.09 -5.99
CA ALA A 289 1.77 19.55 -4.95
C ALA A 289 2.15 18.47 -3.92
N LEU A 290 1.35 17.41 -3.74
CA LEU A 290 1.56 16.39 -2.69
C LEU A 290 2.88 15.62 -2.77
N SER A 291 3.64 15.73 -3.83
CA SER A 291 4.92 15.03 -3.99
C SER A 291 6.10 15.94 -4.34
N ALA A 292 5.92 17.24 -4.32
CA ALA A 292 6.93 18.21 -4.72
C ALA A 292 8.03 18.37 -3.66
N SER A 293 8.88 17.34 -3.45
CA SER A 293 10.01 17.52 -2.54
C SER A 293 11.34 17.84 -3.21
N GLU A 294 11.57 17.58 -4.52
CA GLU A 294 12.90 17.87 -5.11
C GLU A 294 12.94 18.32 -6.59
N ALA A 295 11.90 18.11 -7.38
CA ALA A 295 11.73 18.78 -8.66
C ALA A 295 10.23 18.80 -8.99
N PRO A 296 9.58 19.98 -9.00
CA PRO A 296 8.22 20.07 -9.49
C PRO A 296 8.21 19.54 -10.93
N SER A 297 7.23 18.67 -11.27
CA SER A 297 7.01 18.31 -12.67
C SER A 297 6.90 19.60 -13.49
N ALA A 298 7.30 19.61 -14.76
CA ALA A 298 7.21 20.81 -15.60
C ALA A 298 5.80 21.42 -15.56
N VAL A 299 4.77 20.62 -15.32
CA VAL A 299 3.39 21.06 -15.11
C VAL A 299 3.21 21.67 -13.73
N ALA A 300 3.70 21.05 -12.66
CA ALA A 300 3.64 21.64 -11.32
C ALA A 300 4.42 22.95 -11.25
N ALA A 301 5.60 23.03 -11.89
CA ALA A 301 6.39 24.25 -11.99
C ALA A 301 5.71 25.35 -12.84
N SER A 302 4.97 24.97 -13.88
CA SER A 302 4.24 25.93 -14.73
C SER A 302 2.95 26.45 -14.09
N VAL A 303 2.52 25.82 -12.99
CA VAL A 303 1.25 26.11 -12.31
C VAL A 303 1.45 26.69 -10.92
N THR A 304 2.64 26.53 -10.31
CA THR A 304 2.98 27.24 -9.07
C THR A 304 3.11 28.73 -9.39
N PRO A 305 2.24 29.60 -8.86
CA PRO A 305 2.37 31.05 -9.08
C PRO A 305 3.69 31.53 -8.46
N SER A 306 4.58 32.02 -9.26
CA SER A 306 5.71 32.83 -8.79
C SER A 306 5.13 34.11 -8.17
N GLY A 307 4.90 34.11 -6.85
CA GLY A 307 4.51 35.30 -6.09
C GLY A 307 3.05 35.73 -6.25
N GLY A 308 2.22 35.34 -5.32
CA GLY A 308 1.05 36.10 -4.84
C GLY A 308 -0.03 36.45 -5.85
N ARG A 309 -0.95 35.57 -6.05
CA ARG A 309 -2.40 35.69 -6.18
C ARG A 309 -2.97 34.43 -6.79
N SER A 310 -3.75 33.74 -6.01
CA SER A 310 -4.44 32.49 -6.32
C SER A 310 -5.64 32.72 -7.23
N GLU A 311 -5.51 32.70 -8.55
CA GLU A 311 -6.71 32.79 -9.40
C GLU A 311 -6.76 31.85 -10.61
N GLU A 312 -5.78 30.99 -10.84
CA GLU A 312 -5.91 29.98 -11.89
C GLU A 312 -6.05 28.58 -11.29
N SER A 313 -7.29 28.20 -10.94
CA SER A 313 -7.61 26.81 -10.57
C SER A 313 -7.34 25.88 -11.75
N LEU A 314 -6.55 24.81 -11.50
CA LEU A 314 -6.33 23.72 -12.46
C LEU A 314 -7.56 22.82 -12.65
N GLY A 315 -8.70 23.23 -12.10
CA GLY A 315 -9.88 22.43 -12.04
C GLY A 315 -9.95 21.61 -10.75
N SER A 316 -11.05 20.92 -10.57
CA SER A 316 -11.31 20.12 -9.39
C SER A 316 -12.03 18.84 -9.74
N ALA A 317 -11.87 17.83 -8.91
CA ALA A 317 -12.55 16.54 -9.07
C ALA A 317 -13.14 16.05 -7.76
N ALA A 318 -14.26 15.34 -7.85
CA ALA A 318 -14.83 14.52 -6.79
C ALA A 318 -15.12 13.13 -7.36
N LEU A 319 -14.96 12.10 -6.55
CA LEU A 319 -15.11 10.71 -6.97
C LEU A 319 -15.99 9.98 -5.97
N SER A 320 -16.98 9.24 -6.44
CA SER A 320 -17.69 8.26 -5.63
C SER A 320 -17.55 6.87 -6.26
N VAL A 321 -17.34 5.87 -5.41
CA VAL A 321 -17.10 4.48 -5.84
C VAL A 321 -17.89 3.54 -4.95
N ARG A 322 -18.53 2.56 -5.58
CA ARG A 322 -19.14 1.41 -4.90
C ARG A 322 -18.60 0.13 -5.54
N VAL A 323 -18.09 -0.75 -4.71
CA VAL A 323 -17.57 -2.07 -5.12
C VAL A 323 -18.36 -3.13 -4.38
N THR A 324 -18.89 -4.10 -5.11
CA THR A 324 -19.54 -5.29 -4.55
C THR A 324 -18.98 -6.53 -5.22
N GLY A 325 -18.88 -7.63 -4.48
CA GLY A 325 -18.39 -8.88 -5.05
C GLY A 325 -18.00 -9.90 -3.98
N THR A 326 -17.58 -11.06 -4.41
CA THR A 326 -17.14 -12.17 -3.58
C THR A 326 -15.63 -12.37 -3.75
N LEU A 327 -14.88 -12.42 -2.63
CA LEU A 327 -13.41 -12.42 -2.68
C LEU A 327 -12.80 -13.70 -3.32
N SER A 328 -13.57 -14.77 -3.43
CA SER A 328 -13.15 -16.00 -4.12
C SER A 328 -13.36 -15.95 -5.64
N ASP A 329 -14.20 -15.04 -6.14
CA ASP A 329 -14.58 -14.94 -7.55
C ASP A 329 -14.38 -13.52 -8.09
N ALA A 330 -13.29 -13.35 -8.87
CA ALA A 330 -12.97 -12.07 -9.49
C ALA A 330 -14.03 -11.59 -10.49
N ALA A 331 -14.76 -12.50 -11.13
CA ALA A 331 -15.80 -12.16 -12.10
C ALA A 331 -17.09 -11.63 -11.43
N SER A 332 -17.27 -11.89 -10.12
CA SER A 332 -18.43 -11.40 -9.36
C SER A 332 -18.35 -9.92 -9.02
N PHE A 333 -17.19 -9.28 -9.23
CA PHE A 333 -17.04 -7.88 -8.84
C PHE A 333 -17.77 -6.94 -9.78
N HIS A 334 -18.54 -6.07 -9.16
CA HIS A 334 -19.21 -4.96 -9.80
C HIS A 334 -18.73 -3.64 -9.21
N VAL A 335 -18.30 -2.72 -10.08
CA VAL A 335 -17.78 -1.41 -9.70
C VAL A 335 -18.60 -0.32 -10.34
N ASP A 336 -19.33 0.42 -9.51
CA ASP A 336 -19.99 1.65 -9.90
C ASP A 336 -19.10 2.83 -9.52
N GLN A 337 -18.70 3.63 -10.50
CA GLN A 337 -17.89 4.84 -10.29
C GLN A 337 -18.56 6.06 -10.89
N ARG A 338 -18.49 7.17 -10.16
CA ARG A 338 -18.94 8.47 -10.65
C ARG A 338 -17.86 9.50 -10.40
N LEU A 339 -17.32 10.03 -11.48
CA LEU A 339 -16.35 11.12 -11.46
C LEU A 339 -17.07 12.44 -11.81
N ASP A 340 -17.08 13.38 -10.88
CA ASP A 340 -17.51 14.75 -11.09
C ASP A 340 -16.26 15.62 -11.27
N PHE A 341 -15.99 16.02 -12.49
CA PHE A 341 -14.82 16.78 -12.87
C PHE A 341 -15.19 18.16 -13.41
N SER A 342 -14.63 19.18 -12.80
CA SER A 342 -14.70 20.57 -13.28
C SER A 342 -13.34 20.92 -13.92
N PRO A 343 -13.27 21.09 -15.25
CA PRO A 343 -12.01 21.35 -15.93
C PRO A 343 -11.45 22.73 -15.58
N PRO A 344 -10.16 22.95 -15.81
CA PRO A 344 -9.54 24.27 -15.65
C PRO A 344 -10.12 25.30 -16.63
N ARG A 345 -10.19 26.55 -16.22
CA ARG A 345 -10.59 27.65 -17.14
C ARG A 345 -9.58 27.86 -18.26
N ARG A 346 -8.32 27.60 -17.99
CA ARG A 346 -7.22 27.67 -18.95
C ARG A 346 -6.38 26.41 -18.86
N ILE A 347 -6.11 25.79 -20.00
CA ILE A 347 -5.24 24.63 -20.07
C ILE A 347 -3.79 25.07 -19.82
N PRO A 348 -3.03 24.38 -18.94
CA PRO A 348 -1.63 24.68 -18.71
C PRO A 348 -0.81 24.59 -20.01
N PRO A 349 0.14 25.53 -20.25
CA PRO A 349 0.94 25.55 -21.48
C PRO A 349 1.68 24.25 -21.77
N ALA A 350 2.15 23.57 -20.73
CA ALA A 350 2.82 22.28 -20.84
C ALA A 350 1.90 21.16 -21.39
N ILE A 351 0.60 21.27 -21.22
CA ILE A 351 -0.41 20.35 -21.77
C ILE A 351 -0.93 20.87 -23.11
N GLU A 352 -1.17 22.19 -23.23
CA GLU A 352 -1.68 22.82 -24.46
C GLU A 352 -0.76 22.52 -25.67
N ARG A 353 0.58 22.52 -25.47
CA ARG A 353 1.54 22.19 -26.53
C ARG A 353 1.33 20.83 -27.16
N LEU A 354 0.75 19.85 -26.43
CA LEU A 354 0.54 18.49 -26.91
C LEU A 354 -0.53 18.38 -28.00
N ARG A 355 -1.32 19.44 -28.21
CA ARG A 355 -2.28 19.53 -29.33
C ARG A 355 -1.62 19.63 -30.69
N ARG A 356 -0.36 20.05 -30.70
CA ARG A 356 0.43 20.28 -31.93
C ARG A 356 1.64 19.36 -31.95
N ASP A 357 2.48 19.53 -32.92
CA ASP A 357 3.78 18.90 -32.99
C ASP A 357 4.67 19.37 -31.84
N PHE A 358 5.37 18.45 -31.20
CA PHE A 358 6.24 18.76 -30.07
C PHE A 358 7.40 17.79 -29.97
N VAL A 359 8.43 18.19 -29.21
CA VAL A 359 9.55 17.34 -28.84
C VAL A 359 9.44 16.97 -27.36
N HIS A 360 9.57 15.68 -27.06
CA HIS A 360 9.64 15.13 -25.73
C HIS A 360 11.06 14.66 -25.41
N GLN A 361 11.61 15.12 -24.28
CA GLN A 361 12.94 14.71 -23.83
C GLN A 361 12.80 13.53 -22.86
N VAL A 362 13.53 12.43 -23.13
CA VAL A 362 13.61 11.27 -22.25
C VAL A 362 15.04 11.09 -21.78
N SER A 363 15.20 10.71 -20.50
CA SER A 363 16.50 10.35 -19.95
C SER A 363 16.76 8.86 -20.16
N LEU A 364 17.85 8.54 -20.84
CA LEU A 364 18.30 7.16 -21.04
C LEU A 364 19.06 6.63 -19.79
N PRO A 365 19.20 5.30 -19.66
CA PRO A 365 20.14 4.74 -18.71
C PRO A 365 21.54 5.30 -18.96
N GLY A 366 22.13 5.97 -17.96
CA GLY A 366 23.41 6.69 -18.12
C GLY A 366 23.28 8.21 -18.11
N GLY A 367 22.05 8.78 -18.09
CA GLY A 367 21.80 10.22 -17.95
C GLY A 367 21.82 11.00 -19.27
N GLU A 368 22.06 10.36 -20.40
CA GLU A 368 21.92 10.97 -21.71
C GLU A 368 20.47 11.35 -21.98
N LEU A 369 20.22 12.53 -22.57
CA LEU A 369 18.91 12.98 -22.99
C LEU A 369 18.69 12.64 -24.45
N ARG A 370 17.57 12.01 -24.76
CA ARG A 370 17.11 11.75 -26.13
C ARG A 370 15.85 12.53 -26.42
N ALA A 371 15.83 13.20 -27.57
CA ALA A 371 14.66 13.89 -28.09
C ALA A 371 13.78 12.91 -28.89
N ILE A 372 12.50 12.85 -28.56
CA ILE A 372 11.47 12.14 -29.31
C ILE A 372 10.59 13.19 -29.95
N GLU A 373 10.62 13.24 -31.28
CA GLU A 373 9.83 14.19 -32.04
C GLU A 373 8.46 13.58 -32.38
N VAL A 374 7.39 14.17 -31.85
CA VAL A 374 6.00 13.78 -32.12
C VAL A 374 5.45 14.72 -33.19
N SER A 375 5.82 14.46 -34.42
CA SER A 375 5.52 15.30 -35.60
C SER A 375 5.54 14.44 -36.87
N PRO A 376 4.69 14.69 -37.87
CA PRO A 376 4.77 14.06 -39.18
C PRO A 376 6.11 14.26 -39.91
N ALA A 377 6.93 15.23 -39.49
CA ALA A 377 8.28 15.45 -40.02
C ALA A 377 9.28 14.38 -39.54
N SER A 378 9.01 13.73 -38.42
CA SER A 378 9.87 12.67 -37.89
C SER A 378 9.66 11.34 -38.62
N PRO A 379 10.73 10.66 -39.09
CA PRO A 379 10.63 9.35 -39.72
C PRO A 379 10.17 8.24 -38.78
N ASP A 380 10.25 8.49 -37.46
CA ASP A 380 9.87 7.52 -36.42
C ASP A 380 8.42 7.69 -35.95
N PHE A 381 7.79 8.81 -36.30
CA PHE A 381 6.40 9.08 -35.93
C PHE A 381 5.43 8.22 -36.76
N VAL A 382 4.42 7.68 -36.09
CA VAL A 382 3.30 6.96 -36.72
C VAL A 382 2.00 7.70 -36.40
N PRO A 383 1.36 8.34 -37.38
CA PRO A 383 0.01 8.89 -37.20
C PRO A 383 -0.96 7.77 -36.82
N LEU A 384 -1.91 8.06 -35.94
CA LEU A 384 -2.86 7.02 -35.47
C LEU A 384 -3.61 6.34 -36.63
N ARG A 385 -3.95 7.08 -37.67
CA ARG A 385 -4.60 6.54 -38.91
C ARG A 385 -3.78 5.50 -39.66
N GLU A 386 -2.45 5.47 -39.44
CA GLU A 386 -1.51 4.53 -40.07
C GLU A 386 -1.21 3.32 -39.16
N VAL A 387 -1.64 3.38 -37.93
CA VAL A 387 -1.50 2.24 -36.97
C VAL A 387 -2.52 1.17 -37.34
N PRO A 388 -2.12 -0.11 -37.48
CA PRO A 388 -3.06 -1.18 -37.74
C PRO A 388 -4.19 -1.21 -36.72
N PRO A 389 -5.47 -1.26 -37.13
CA PRO A 389 -6.60 -1.30 -36.20
C PRO A 389 -6.52 -2.48 -35.23
N LEU A 390 -5.96 -3.62 -35.67
CA LEU A 390 -5.75 -4.78 -34.81
C LEU A 390 -4.73 -4.47 -33.68
N LEU A 391 -3.65 -3.73 -33.96
CA LEU A 391 -2.67 -3.34 -32.95
C LEU A 391 -3.30 -2.41 -31.91
N VAL A 392 -4.09 -1.43 -32.36
CA VAL A 392 -4.85 -0.55 -31.45
C VAL A 392 -5.77 -1.40 -30.57
N ARG A 393 -6.51 -2.34 -31.16
CA ARG A 393 -7.41 -3.23 -30.40
C ARG A 393 -6.66 -4.13 -29.41
N THR A 394 -5.50 -4.64 -29.82
CA THR A 394 -4.62 -5.43 -28.95
C THR A 394 -4.13 -4.62 -27.77
N LEU A 395 -3.70 -3.38 -28.00
CA LEU A 395 -3.26 -2.44 -26.97
C LEU A 395 -4.39 -2.16 -25.97
N LEU A 396 -5.57 -1.82 -26.45
CA LEU A 396 -6.72 -1.53 -25.58
C LEU A 396 -7.09 -2.74 -24.73
N LEU A 397 -7.19 -3.93 -25.31
CA LEU A 397 -7.50 -5.16 -24.57
C LEU A 397 -6.40 -5.55 -23.56
N GLY A 398 -5.17 -5.15 -23.82
CA GLY A 398 -4.03 -5.42 -22.95
C GLY A 398 -3.91 -4.47 -21.78
N GLU A 399 -4.09 -3.18 -22.03
CA GLU A 399 -3.74 -2.09 -21.12
C GLU A 399 -4.96 -1.34 -20.56
N ASP A 400 -6.04 -1.15 -21.34
CA ASP A 400 -7.16 -0.28 -20.97
C ASP A 400 -8.37 -0.54 -21.86
N ALA A 401 -9.09 -1.62 -21.59
CA ALA A 401 -10.23 -2.04 -22.43
C ALA A 401 -11.37 -0.99 -22.43
N GLY A 402 -11.50 -0.21 -21.37
CA GLY A 402 -12.48 0.86 -21.21
C GLY A 402 -12.06 2.22 -21.77
N PHE A 403 -10.89 2.36 -22.40
CA PHE A 403 -10.25 3.63 -22.76
C PHE A 403 -11.18 4.70 -23.33
N PHE A 404 -12.03 4.36 -24.27
CA PHE A 404 -12.96 5.31 -24.88
C PHE A 404 -14.17 5.66 -24.02
N GLY A 405 -14.44 4.88 -22.96
CA GLY A 405 -15.61 5.03 -22.09
C GLY A 405 -15.39 5.88 -20.84
N HIS A 406 -14.15 6.04 -20.38
CA HIS A 406 -13.83 6.77 -19.16
C HIS A 406 -13.06 8.07 -19.45
N ARG A 407 -12.93 8.94 -18.42
CA ARG A 407 -12.21 10.22 -18.48
C ARG A 407 -10.88 10.18 -17.74
N GLY A 408 -9.98 9.28 -18.18
CA GLY A 408 -8.63 9.17 -17.65
C GLY A 408 -8.48 8.32 -16.38
N ILE A 409 -9.56 7.97 -15.72
CA ILE A 409 -9.60 7.11 -14.54
C ILE A 409 -10.62 5.99 -14.79
N ASP A 410 -10.19 4.75 -14.61
CA ASP A 410 -11.04 3.58 -14.59
C ASP A 410 -10.68 2.72 -13.36
N LEU A 411 -11.65 2.48 -12.50
CA LEU A 411 -11.50 1.66 -11.31
C LEU A 411 -12.15 0.27 -11.47
N ALA A 412 -12.71 -0.04 -12.63
CA ALA A 412 -13.38 -1.32 -12.87
C ALA A 412 -12.40 -2.51 -12.77
N GLU A 413 -11.14 -2.29 -13.15
CA GLU A 413 -10.09 -3.32 -13.10
C GLU A 413 -9.41 -3.46 -11.72
N VAL A 414 -9.63 -2.50 -10.81
CA VAL A 414 -8.96 -2.47 -9.50
C VAL A 414 -9.27 -3.70 -8.64
N PRO A 415 -10.52 -4.19 -8.52
CA PRO A 415 -10.82 -5.37 -7.72
C PRO A 415 -10.10 -6.62 -8.23
N SER A 416 -10.09 -6.85 -9.54
CA SER A 416 -9.41 -7.99 -10.18
C SER A 416 -7.91 -7.96 -9.91
N ALA A 417 -7.32 -6.77 -9.95
CA ALA A 417 -5.91 -6.56 -9.66
C ALA A 417 -5.60 -6.86 -8.18
N ILE A 418 -6.40 -6.34 -7.23
CA ILE A 418 -6.23 -6.57 -5.79
C ILE A 418 -6.32 -8.08 -5.46
N LEU A 419 -7.30 -8.80 -6.02
CA LEU A 419 -7.47 -10.23 -5.76
C LEU A 419 -6.32 -11.06 -6.32
N THR A 420 -5.85 -10.72 -7.52
CA THR A 420 -4.70 -11.40 -8.14
C THR A 420 -3.45 -11.21 -7.29
N ASP A 421 -3.26 -10.03 -6.72
CA ASP A 421 -2.11 -9.70 -5.89
C ASP A 421 -2.20 -10.30 -4.49
N TRP A 422 -3.39 -10.31 -3.90
CA TRP A 422 -3.63 -10.97 -2.63
C TRP A 422 -3.28 -12.46 -2.69
N SER A 423 -3.61 -13.13 -3.80
CA SER A 423 -3.30 -14.55 -4.00
C SER A 423 -1.82 -14.82 -4.30
N ARG A 424 -1.08 -13.88 -4.86
CA ARG A 424 0.31 -14.05 -5.34
C ARG A 424 1.37 -13.27 -4.55
N GLY A 425 0.96 -12.38 -3.65
CA GLY A 425 1.87 -11.55 -2.84
C GLY A 425 2.64 -10.47 -3.61
N ASN A 426 2.20 -10.12 -4.82
CA ASN A 426 2.84 -9.12 -5.68
C ASN A 426 1.90 -7.91 -5.89
N ALA A 427 2.47 -6.71 -6.16
CA ALA A 427 1.69 -5.48 -6.32
C ALA A 427 0.84 -5.45 -7.61
N ALA A 428 -0.36 -4.86 -7.53
CA ALA A 428 -1.38 -4.80 -8.57
C ALA A 428 -0.84 -4.34 -9.94
N ARG A 429 -0.94 -5.21 -10.94
CA ARG A 429 -0.66 -4.89 -12.33
C ARG A 429 -1.97 -4.77 -13.11
N GLY A 430 -2.12 -3.71 -13.91
CA GLY A 430 -3.24 -3.54 -14.81
C GLY A 430 -4.34 -2.56 -14.38
N ALA A 431 -4.17 -1.85 -13.25
CA ALA A 431 -5.16 -0.87 -12.77
C ALA A 431 -4.89 0.58 -13.23
N SER A 432 -3.93 0.82 -14.13
CA SER A 432 -3.61 2.16 -14.64
C SER A 432 -4.10 2.31 -16.07
N THR A 433 -4.85 3.37 -16.36
CA THR A 433 -5.32 3.68 -17.70
C THR A 433 -4.18 4.13 -18.64
N ILE A 434 -4.40 4.05 -19.95
CA ILE A 434 -3.46 4.58 -20.96
C ILE A 434 -3.17 6.05 -20.70
N THR A 435 -4.18 6.86 -20.32
CA THR A 435 -3.98 8.28 -20.03
C THR A 435 -3.10 8.50 -18.79
N GLN A 436 -3.25 7.69 -17.74
CA GLN A 436 -2.37 7.73 -16.57
C GLN A 436 -0.93 7.31 -16.92
N GLN A 437 -0.77 6.29 -17.76
CA GLN A 437 0.55 5.87 -18.24
C GLN A 437 1.20 6.97 -19.10
N LEU A 438 0.43 7.63 -19.96
CA LEU A 438 0.91 8.78 -20.74
C LEU A 438 1.33 9.94 -19.83
N ALA A 439 0.50 10.29 -18.85
CA ALA A 439 0.80 11.32 -17.85
C ALA A 439 2.15 11.04 -17.15
N LYS A 440 2.33 9.79 -16.71
CA LYS A 440 3.58 9.33 -16.12
C LYS A 440 4.78 9.53 -17.06
N ASN A 441 4.68 9.09 -18.30
CA ASN A 441 5.79 9.13 -19.26
C ASN A 441 6.16 10.56 -19.66
N LEU A 442 5.18 11.48 -19.77
CA LEU A 442 5.43 12.85 -20.19
C LEU A 442 5.91 13.79 -19.09
N PHE A 443 5.49 13.57 -17.84
CA PHE A 443 5.57 14.60 -16.81
C PHE A 443 6.18 14.16 -15.48
N LEU A 444 6.31 12.86 -15.21
CA LEU A 444 6.70 12.40 -13.90
C LEU A 444 8.04 11.65 -13.93
N SER A 445 8.78 11.74 -12.81
CA SER A 445 9.99 10.94 -12.62
C SER A 445 9.67 9.44 -12.44
N ARG A 446 10.69 8.60 -12.59
CA ARG A 446 10.54 7.14 -12.42
C ARG A 446 10.35 6.69 -10.95
N ASP A 447 10.44 7.60 -9.98
CA ASP A 447 10.31 7.29 -8.56
C ASP A 447 8.90 6.80 -8.23
N LYS A 448 8.80 5.70 -7.50
CA LYS A 448 7.53 5.07 -7.15
C LYS A 448 7.07 5.52 -5.77
N ARG A 449 6.20 6.52 -5.69
CA ARG A 449 5.64 7.07 -4.44
C ARG A 449 4.11 7.19 -4.54
N LEU A 450 3.40 7.10 -3.42
CA LEU A 450 1.94 7.27 -3.39
C LEU A 450 1.52 8.63 -3.94
N GLY A 451 2.23 9.71 -3.58
CA GLY A 451 1.99 11.05 -4.12
C GLY A 451 2.08 11.11 -5.64
N ARG A 452 2.99 10.35 -6.27
CA ARG A 452 3.08 10.25 -7.73
C ARG A 452 1.81 9.65 -8.35
N LYS A 453 1.16 8.66 -7.70
CA LYS A 453 -0.09 8.10 -8.24
C LYS A 453 -1.24 9.11 -8.23
N LEU A 454 -1.29 9.99 -7.22
CA LEU A 454 -2.24 11.11 -7.19
C LEU A 454 -1.94 12.16 -8.25
N GLN A 455 -0.66 12.42 -8.54
CA GLN A 455 -0.25 13.28 -9.66
C GLN A 455 -0.61 12.66 -11.01
N GLU A 456 -0.42 11.34 -11.21
CA GLU A 456 -0.87 10.64 -12.42
C GLU A 456 -2.37 10.85 -12.66
N VAL A 457 -3.18 10.74 -11.61
CA VAL A 457 -4.62 10.98 -11.67
C VAL A 457 -4.94 12.42 -12.08
N ALA A 458 -4.33 13.40 -11.41
CA ALA A 458 -4.55 14.81 -11.72
C ALA A 458 -4.14 15.15 -13.15
N LEU A 459 -2.96 14.70 -13.59
CA LEU A 459 -2.46 14.91 -14.95
C LEU A 459 -3.32 14.19 -15.99
N ALA A 460 -3.82 12.98 -15.71
CA ALA A 460 -4.71 12.27 -16.60
C ALA A 460 -6.01 13.06 -16.85
N LEU A 461 -6.61 13.61 -15.79
CA LEU A 461 -7.80 14.47 -15.92
C LEU A 461 -7.53 15.73 -16.74
N LEU A 462 -6.36 16.35 -16.54
CA LEU A 462 -5.94 17.52 -17.34
C LEU A 462 -5.70 17.15 -18.80
N LEU A 463 -5.05 16.03 -19.08
CA LEU A 463 -4.86 15.54 -20.45
C LEU A 463 -6.20 15.30 -21.16
N GLU A 464 -7.12 14.61 -20.50
CA GLU A 464 -8.46 14.33 -21.04
C GLU A 464 -9.31 15.60 -21.24
N SER A 465 -9.06 16.65 -20.45
CA SER A 465 -9.74 17.94 -20.64
C SER A 465 -9.20 18.74 -21.82
N ALA A 466 -7.96 18.46 -22.22
CA ALA A 466 -7.26 19.22 -23.25
C ALA A 466 -7.21 18.49 -24.60
N LEU A 467 -7.16 17.17 -24.58
CA LEU A 467 -6.91 16.33 -25.76
C LEU A 467 -8.07 15.37 -25.99
N GLY A 468 -8.37 15.09 -27.26
CA GLY A 468 -9.26 13.98 -27.61
C GLY A 468 -8.57 12.63 -27.41
N LYS A 469 -9.38 11.57 -27.23
CA LYS A 469 -8.91 10.18 -27.03
C LYS A 469 -7.94 9.74 -28.13
N GLU A 470 -8.23 10.04 -29.36
CA GLU A 470 -7.36 9.71 -30.49
C GLU A 470 -5.99 10.37 -30.38
N ARG A 471 -5.93 11.65 -29.98
CA ARG A 471 -4.65 12.34 -29.80
C ARG A 471 -3.86 11.78 -28.62
N ILE A 472 -4.54 11.44 -27.51
CA ILE A 472 -3.91 10.77 -26.36
C ILE A 472 -3.27 9.46 -26.81
N LEU A 473 -4.01 8.65 -27.55
CA LEU A 473 -3.53 7.34 -28.05
C LEU A 473 -2.38 7.51 -29.05
N GLU A 474 -2.47 8.47 -29.97
CA GLU A 474 -1.40 8.78 -30.92
C GLU A 474 -0.11 9.16 -30.20
N ILE A 475 -0.19 10.09 -29.24
CA ILE A 475 0.98 10.49 -28.45
C ILE A 475 1.52 9.28 -27.69
N TYR A 476 0.64 8.50 -27.03
CA TYR A 476 1.02 7.34 -26.25
C TYR A 476 1.86 6.35 -27.08
N LEU A 477 1.38 5.95 -28.25
CA LEU A 477 2.06 5.02 -29.14
C LEU A 477 3.45 5.52 -29.59
N ASN A 478 3.64 6.83 -29.65
CA ASN A 478 4.87 7.44 -30.15
C ASN A 478 5.88 7.82 -29.04
N VAL A 479 5.45 7.88 -27.75
CA VAL A 479 6.35 8.33 -26.66
C VAL A 479 6.69 7.28 -25.63
N ILE A 480 5.93 6.19 -25.53
CA ILE A 480 6.22 5.17 -24.50
C ILE A 480 7.47 4.36 -24.85
N GLU A 481 8.10 3.83 -23.81
CA GLU A 481 9.19 2.88 -23.94
C GLU A 481 8.65 1.48 -24.23
N TRP A 482 9.08 0.87 -25.33
CA TRP A 482 8.72 -0.47 -25.77
C TRP A 482 9.83 -1.50 -25.49
N GLY A 483 11.00 -1.04 -25.16
CA GLY A 483 12.19 -1.80 -24.81
C GLY A 483 13.26 -0.87 -24.27
N PRO A 484 14.36 -1.35 -23.70
CA PRO A 484 15.41 -0.49 -23.14
C PRO A 484 15.88 0.56 -24.14
N GLY A 485 15.58 1.83 -23.84
CA GLY A 485 15.93 2.95 -24.70
C GLY A 485 15.19 2.99 -26.06
N THR A 486 14.20 2.14 -26.29
CA THR A 486 13.41 2.12 -27.54
C THR A 486 12.06 2.77 -27.30
N TYR A 487 11.89 3.98 -27.83
CA TYR A 487 10.70 4.80 -27.67
C TYR A 487 9.95 4.91 -29.00
N GLY A 488 8.62 4.79 -28.95
CA GLY A 488 7.74 4.85 -30.12
C GLY A 488 7.52 3.53 -30.83
N LEU A 489 6.36 3.41 -31.44
CA LEU A 489 5.88 2.17 -32.07
C LEU A 489 6.74 1.75 -33.28
N ARG A 490 7.06 2.70 -34.19
CA ARG A 490 7.84 2.38 -35.38
C ARG A 490 9.28 1.98 -35.04
N PRO A 491 10.01 2.67 -34.18
CA PRO A 491 11.30 2.19 -33.70
C PRO A 491 11.22 0.80 -33.04
N ALA A 492 10.18 0.51 -32.28
CA ALA A 492 9.98 -0.80 -31.67
C ALA A 492 9.75 -1.91 -32.69
N ALA A 493 8.86 -1.70 -33.67
CA ALA A 493 8.57 -2.67 -34.72
C ALA A 493 9.83 -2.99 -35.54
N ARG A 494 10.62 -1.97 -35.87
CA ARG A 494 11.90 -2.13 -36.58
C ARG A 494 12.95 -2.83 -35.71
N TRP A 495 13.03 -2.44 -34.42
CA TRP A 495 13.99 -3.03 -33.49
C TRP A 495 13.77 -4.52 -33.28
N TYR A 496 12.53 -4.93 -33.01
CA TYR A 496 12.23 -6.31 -32.69
C TYR A 496 12.07 -7.20 -33.94
N PHE A 497 11.51 -6.66 -35.06
CA PHE A 497 11.07 -7.46 -36.18
C PHE A 497 11.64 -7.03 -37.55
N GLY A 498 12.35 -5.89 -37.62
CA GLY A 498 12.83 -5.32 -38.87
C GLY A 498 11.70 -4.85 -39.81
N LYS A 499 10.52 -4.57 -39.28
CA LYS A 499 9.29 -4.28 -40.01
C LYS A 499 8.71 -2.92 -39.67
N ASP A 500 7.92 -2.34 -40.55
CA ASP A 500 7.03 -1.25 -40.19
C ASP A 500 5.79 -1.78 -39.43
N PRO A 501 5.13 -0.94 -38.60
CA PRO A 501 3.95 -1.35 -37.82
C PRO A 501 2.83 -2.00 -38.66
N ALA A 502 2.65 -1.56 -39.90
CA ALA A 502 1.64 -2.10 -40.82
C ALA A 502 1.92 -3.54 -41.27
N GLU A 503 3.15 -4.01 -41.14
CA GLU A 503 3.61 -5.34 -41.60
C GLU A 503 3.63 -6.40 -40.47
N LEU A 504 3.27 -5.98 -39.23
CA LEU A 504 3.29 -6.86 -38.08
C LEU A 504 2.18 -7.90 -38.15
N THR A 505 2.51 -9.14 -37.81
CA THR A 505 1.52 -10.21 -37.63
C THR A 505 0.76 -10.05 -36.31
N PRO A 506 -0.43 -10.67 -36.14
CA PRO A 506 -1.17 -10.64 -34.87
C PRO A 506 -0.32 -11.09 -33.67
N GLY A 507 0.52 -12.11 -33.82
CA GLY A 507 1.45 -12.60 -32.80
C GLY A 507 2.51 -11.56 -32.43
N GLN A 508 3.08 -10.87 -33.42
CA GLN A 508 4.06 -9.80 -33.23
C GLN A 508 3.44 -8.57 -32.52
N MET A 509 2.22 -8.20 -32.91
CA MET A 509 1.46 -7.14 -32.24
C MET A 509 1.21 -7.48 -30.77
N ALA A 510 0.76 -8.71 -30.49
CA ALA A 510 0.52 -9.18 -29.13
C ALA A 510 1.81 -9.21 -28.29
N LEU A 511 2.96 -9.58 -28.90
CA LEU A 511 4.25 -9.57 -28.23
C LEU A 511 4.65 -8.14 -27.84
N LEU A 512 4.56 -7.17 -28.76
CA LEU A 512 4.88 -5.77 -28.46
C LEU A 512 4.03 -5.23 -27.29
N VAL A 513 2.72 -5.47 -27.35
CA VAL A 513 1.82 -5.03 -26.28
C VAL A 513 2.16 -5.72 -24.94
N ALA A 514 2.49 -7.00 -24.95
CA ALA A 514 2.88 -7.74 -23.74
C ALA A 514 4.15 -7.19 -23.07
N LEU A 515 5.00 -6.45 -23.79
CA LEU A 515 6.20 -5.80 -23.23
C LEU A 515 5.90 -4.53 -22.44
N ILE A 516 4.83 -3.80 -22.74
CA ILE A 516 4.52 -2.47 -22.21
C ILE A 516 4.54 -2.40 -20.67
N PRO A 517 3.98 -3.36 -19.91
CA PRO A 517 3.98 -3.28 -18.44
C PRO A 517 5.37 -3.29 -17.80
N GLY A 518 6.40 -3.69 -18.54
CA GLY A 518 7.76 -3.74 -18.04
C GLY A 518 8.80 -3.93 -19.16
N PRO A 519 8.98 -2.95 -20.05
CA PRO A 519 9.78 -3.10 -21.26
C PRO A 519 11.23 -3.51 -20.97
N VAL A 520 11.86 -2.91 -19.99
CA VAL A 520 13.23 -3.25 -19.57
C VAL A 520 13.31 -4.63 -18.92
N LYS A 521 12.32 -4.97 -18.09
CA LYS A 521 12.27 -6.27 -17.38
C LYS A 521 12.04 -7.43 -18.36
N TYR A 522 11.07 -7.27 -19.24
CA TYR A 522 10.64 -8.35 -20.14
C TYR A 522 11.57 -8.57 -21.32
N GLN A 523 12.43 -7.59 -21.66
CA GLN A 523 13.43 -7.81 -22.69
C GLN A 523 14.36 -8.99 -22.35
N ARG A 524 14.69 -9.22 -21.08
CA ARG A 524 15.46 -10.41 -20.67
C ARG A 524 14.76 -11.73 -21.05
N SER A 525 13.45 -11.72 -21.17
CA SER A 525 12.67 -12.87 -21.60
C SER A 525 12.74 -13.12 -23.12
N LEU A 526 13.37 -12.23 -23.87
CA LEU A 526 13.62 -12.31 -25.30
C LEU A 526 15.09 -12.53 -25.65
N ALA A 527 15.96 -12.75 -24.65
CA ALA A 527 17.43 -12.82 -24.81
C ALA A 527 17.89 -13.95 -25.76
N THR A 528 17.09 -14.98 -25.95
CA THR A 528 17.36 -16.11 -26.87
C THR A 528 16.82 -15.89 -28.28
N GLY A 529 16.25 -14.71 -28.57
CA GLY A 529 15.63 -14.42 -29.88
C GLY A 529 14.18 -14.92 -30.01
N THR A 530 13.64 -15.56 -28.96
CA THR A 530 12.24 -15.99 -28.85
C THR A 530 11.72 -15.75 -27.46
N PRO A 531 10.39 -15.62 -27.25
CA PRO A 531 9.80 -15.47 -25.93
C PRO A 531 10.10 -16.66 -25.03
N SER A 532 10.62 -16.38 -23.82
CA SER A 532 10.87 -17.42 -22.82
C SER A 532 9.57 -18.14 -22.40
N PRO A 533 9.65 -19.38 -21.88
CA PRO A 533 8.47 -20.13 -21.41
C PRO A 533 7.64 -19.39 -20.36
N GLY A 534 8.24 -18.48 -19.58
CA GLY A 534 7.53 -17.66 -18.61
C GLY A 534 6.85 -16.42 -19.20
N PHE A 535 7.32 -15.92 -20.34
CA PHE A 535 6.77 -14.75 -21.01
C PHE A 535 5.74 -15.10 -22.10
N ARG A 536 5.93 -16.18 -22.83
CA ARG A 536 5.03 -16.64 -23.89
C ARG A 536 3.55 -16.69 -23.46
N PRO A 537 3.18 -17.19 -22.28
CA PRO A 537 1.78 -17.19 -21.83
C PRO A 537 1.14 -15.80 -21.68
N LEU A 538 1.93 -14.71 -21.60
CA LEU A 538 1.38 -13.34 -21.61
C LEU A 538 0.88 -12.98 -23.02
N VAL A 539 1.66 -13.32 -24.02
CA VAL A 539 1.30 -13.13 -25.45
C VAL A 539 0.09 -13.97 -25.80
N ASP A 540 0.10 -15.27 -25.43
CA ASP A 540 -0.99 -16.20 -25.72
C ASP A 540 -2.32 -15.75 -25.10
N ARG A 541 -2.29 -15.15 -23.88
CA ARG A 541 -3.49 -14.56 -23.26
C ARG A 541 -4.05 -13.38 -24.04
N LEU A 542 -3.18 -12.53 -24.61
CA LEU A 542 -3.65 -11.42 -25.44
C LEU A 542 -4.28 -11.94 -26.73
N LEU A 543 -3.68 -12.94 -27.37
CA LEU A 543 -4.25 -13.61 -28.54
C LEU A 543 -5.60 -14.24 -28.21
N ALA A 544 -5.72 -14.93 -27.07
CA ALA A 544 -6.98 -15.49 -26.62
C ALA A 544 -8.05 -14.40 -26.36
N LYS A 545 -7.68 -13.25 -25.79
CA LYS A 545 -8.59 -12.10 -25.65
C LYS A 545 -9.05 -11.57 -27.02
N LEU A 546 -8.12 -11.41 -27.97
CA LEU A 546 -8.46 -10.97 -29.33
C LEU A 546 -9.44 -11.93 -29.98
N ARG A 547 -9.24 -13.24 -29.82
CA ARG A 547 -10.15 -14.27 -30.33
C ARG A 547 -11.51 -14.22 -29.64
N SER A 548 -11.54 -14.01 -28.33
CA SER A 548 -12.80 -13.97 -27.56
C SER A 548 -13.71 -12.79 -27.90
N VAL A 549 -13.18 -11.74 -28.54
CA VAL A 549 -13.93 -10.55 -28.99
C VAL A 549 -14.03 -10.49 -30.52
N ASP A 550 -13.78 -11.60 -31.20
CA ASP A 550 -13.81 -11.74 -32.67
C ASP A 550 -12.95 -10.69 -33.42
N ALA A 551 -11.83 -10.28 -32.81
CA ALA A 551 -10.86 -9.37 -33.43
C ALA A 551 -9.92 -10.10 -34.41
N ILE A 552 -9.73 -11.39 -34.21
CA ILE A 552 -9.01 -12.32 -35.11
C ILE A 552 -9.85 -13.57 -35.29
N SER A 553 -9.71 -14.20 -36.46
CA SER A 553 -10.33 -15.49 -36.77
C SER A 553 -9.66 -16.62 -35.99
N GLU A 554 -10.30 -17.80 -35.96
CA GLU A 554 -9.70 -19.01 -35.39
C GLU A 554 -8.41 -19.41 -36.10
N GLU A 555 -8.38 -19.29 -37.44
CA GLU A 555 -7.20 -19.58 -38.24
C GLU A 555 -6.02 -18.66 -37.91
N GLU A 556 -6.27 -17.34 -37.81
CA GLU A 556 -5.26 -16.36 -37.42
C GLU A 556 -4.78 -16.61 -36.00
N TYR A 557 -5.69 -17.00 -35.09
CA TYR A 557 -5.35 -17.33 -33.69
C TYR A 557 -4.42 -18.55 -33.62
N GLN A 558 -4.76 -19.64 -34.32
CA GLN A 558 -3.93 -20.86 -34.35
C GLN A 558 -2.57 -20.60 -35.00
N THR A 559 -2.56 -19.83 -36.10
CA THR A 559 -1.32 -19.41 -36.76
C THR A 559 -0.42 -18.61 -35.84
N ALA A 560 -0.98 -17.63 -35.09
CA ALA A 560 -0.23 -16.82 -34.15
C ALA A 560 0.27 -17.62 -32.93
N LEU A 561 -0.47 -18.65 -32.50
CA LEU A 561 -0.01 -19.56 -31.44
C LEU A 561 1.14 -20.48 -31.91
N ALA A 562 1.15 -20.84 -33.18
CA ALA A 562 2.21 -21.68 -33.77
C ALA A 562 3.48 -20.88 -34.14
N ASP A 563 3.40 -19.54 -34.19
CA ASP A 563 4.54 -18.66 -34.49
C ASP A 563 5.55 -18.65 -33.35
N ASP A 564 6.83 -18.90 -33.66
CA ASP A 564 7.94 -18.81 -32.68
C ASP A 564 8.18 -17.38 -32.19
N LEU A 565 7.62 -16.37 -32.81
CA LEU A 565 7.77 -14.95 -32.53
C LEU A 565 9.24 -14.51 -32.41
N ARG A 566 10.02 -14.84 -33.45
CA ARG A 566 11.45 -14.50 -33.47
C ARG A 566 11.66 -13.00 -33.49
N VAL A 567 12.52 -12.54 -32.60
CA VAL A 567 12.93 -11.15 -32.47
C VAL A 567 14.44 -10.99 -32.71
N ALA A 568 14.86 -9.80 -33.10
CA ALA A 568 16.28 -9.46 -33.14
C ALA A 568 16.87 -9.53 -31.73
N VAL A 569 17.99 -10.24 -31.56
CA VAL A 569 18.68 -10.38 -30.29
C VAL A 569 19.55 -9.13 -30.06
N PRO A 570 19.38 -8.39 -28.95
CA PRO A 570 20.29 -7.30 -28.63
C PRO A 570 21.70 -7.86 -28.38
N GLY A 571 22.66 -7.48 -29.19
CA GLY A 571 24.06 -7.88 -29.05
C GLY A 571 24.65 -8.77 -30.16
N GLY A 572 23.87 -9.10 -31.20
CA GLY A 572 24.33 -9.91 -32.36
C GLY A 572 24.78 -9.09 -33.57
N ALA A 573 25.11 -7.82 -33.43
CA ALA A 573 25.67 -7.02 -34.51
C ALA A 573 27.13 -6.69 -34.17
N GLY A 574 28.07 -7.50 -34.72
CA GLY A 574 29.45 -7.11 -34.95
C GLY A 574 30.47 -7.74 -34.02
N GLU A 575 30.96 -8.92 -34.32
CA GLU A 575 32.39 -9.17 -34.40
C GLU A 575 32.95 -8.58 -35.69
#